data_ec76f32cf4b9846074c8f230cedc0c21
#
_entry.id   ec76f32cf4b9846074c8f230cedc0c21
#
_cell.length_a   1.000
_cell.length_b   1.000
_cell.length_c   1.000
_cell.angle_alpha   90.00
_cell.angle_beta   90.00
_cell.angle_gamma   90.00
#
_symmetry.space_group_name_H-M   'P 1'
#
loop_
_entity.id
_entity.type
_entity.pdbx_description
1 polymer ?
#
loop_
_entity_poly.entity_id
_entity_poly.type
_entity_poly.pdbx_seq_one_letter_code
_entity_poly.pdbx_strand_id
1 'polypeptide(L)'
;MQLIQFTQDLANPIHQYQSIDTFYRKITKTEVPTTIGFIYIEPGGVVGMHEAPVPQLFIVINGEGWISGEEGEKITIKTGQGVLWQQGQAHESGSITGLTALVIQAEQIHLT
;
A
#
# COMPACT_ATOMS: atom_id res chain seq x y z
N MET A 1 -9.47 8.19 -0.33
CA MET A 1 -8.03 7.97 -0.13
C MET A 1 -7.71 7.99 1.36
N GLN A 2 -7.05 6.95 1.84
CA GLN A 2 -6.62 6.86 3.23
C GLN A 2 -5.14 6.50 3.28
N LEU A 3 -4.33 7.36 3.90
CA LEU A 3 -2.90 7.11 4.09
C LEU A 3 -2.68 6.31 5.38
N ILE A 4 -1.80 5.31 5.33
CA ILE A 4 -1.56 4.38 6.44
C ILE A 4 -0.06 4.20 6.63
N GLN A 5 0.38 4.11 7.89
CA GLN A 5 1.76 3.78 8.25
C GLN A 5 1.84 2.29 8.58
N PHE A 6 2.81 1.62 7.97
CA PHE A 6 3.10 0.21 8.21
C PHE A 6 4.52 0.02 8.75
N THR A 7 4.97 0.96 9.56
CA THR A 7 6.32 0.92 10.13
C THR A 7 6.37 0.05 11.38
N GLN A 8 7.57 -0.41 11.72
CA GLN A 8 7.77 -1.35 12.82
C GLN A 8 7.30 -0.80 14.18
N ASP A 9 7.39 0.51 14.39
CA ASP A 9 6.96 1.14 15.64
C ASP A 9 5.46 0.98 15.91
N LEU A 10 4.68 0.63 14.89
CA LEU A 10 3.25 0.36 15.03
C LEU A 10 2.94 -1.14 15.08
N ALA A 11 3.96 -1.99 15.05
CA ALA A 11 3.81 -3.44 15.10
C ALA A 11 3.70 -3.92 16.54
N ASN A 12 3.16 -5.14 16.71
CA ASN A 12 3.00 -5.76 18.01
C ASN A 12 4.09 -6.80 18.25
N PRO A 13 4.68 -6.88 19.45
CA PRO A 13 5.68 -7.89 19.72
C PRO A 13 5.06 -9.29 19.72
N ILE A 14 5.83 -10.26 19.23
CA ILE A 14 5.46 -11.67 19.24
C ILE A 14 6.16 -12.35 20.41
N HIS A 15 5.37 -12.95 21.31
CA HIS A 15 5.89 -13.68 22.47
C HIS A 15 5.71 -15.18 22.36
N GLN A 16 4.96 -15.64 21.35
CA GLN A 16 4.71 -17.05 21.09
C GLN A 16 5.96 -17.71 20.53
N TYR A 17 6.02 -19.05 20.63
CA TYR A 17 7.08 -19.86 20.03
C TYR A 17 8.49 -19.51 20.53
N GLN A 18 8.60 -19.00 21.77
CA GLN A 18 9.87 -18.55 22.34
C GLN A 18 10.55 -17.47 21.49
N SER A 19 9.74 -16.63 20.85
CA SER A 19 10.23 -15.55 19.99
C SER A 19 10.84 -14.42 20.81
N ILE A 20 11.94 -13.85 20.32
CA ILE A 20 12.69 -12.78 20.99
C ILE A 20 12.88 -11.64 19.99
N ASP A 21 12.59 -10.40 20.42
CA ASP A 21 12.81 -9.19 19.63
C ASP A 21 12.16 -9.29 18.24
N THR A 22 10.94 -9.80 18.20
CA THR A 22 10.19 -10.03 16.97
C THR A 22 8.85 -9.30 17.03
N PHE A 23 8.46 -8.67 15.93
CA PHE A 23 7.26 -7.84 15.86
C PHE A 23 6.44 -8.23 14.64
N TYR A 24 5.12 -8.11 14.77
CA TYR A 24 4.18 -8.43 13.71
C TYR A 24 3.23 -7.28 13.47
N ARG A 25 3.09 -6.89 12.22
CA ARG A 25 2.12 -5.88 11.78
C ARG A 25 1.18 -6.52 10.77
N LYS A 26 -0.03 -6.83 11.21
CA LYS A 26 -1.06 -7.33 10.30
C LYS A 26 -1.46 -6.20 9.35
N ILE A 27 -1.53 -6.50 8.08
CA ILE A 27 -2.00 -5.55 7.06
C ILE A 27 -3.51 -5.60 6.98
N THR A 28 -4.05 -6.78 6.72
CA THR A 28 -5.49 -7.00 6.60
C THR A 28 -5.81 -8.49 6.69
N LYS A 29 -7.07 -8.80 6.93
CA LYS A 29 -7.60 -10.16 6.81
C LYS A 29 -8.82 -10.07 5.92
N THR A 30 -8.87 -10.87 4.86
CA THR A 30 -10.00 -10.90 3.94
C THR A 30 -10.69 -12.25 3.98
N GLU A 31 -11.99 -12.26 3.72
CA GLU A 31 -12.81 -13.48 3.61
C GLU A 31 -13.48 -13.54 2.24
N VAL A 32 -13.00 -12.76 1.30
CA VAL A 32 -13.46 -12.67 -0.09
C VAL A 32 -12.28 -12.94 -1.01
N PRO A 33 -12.52 -13.28 -2.29
CA PRO A 33 -11.42 -13.44 -3.24
C PRO A 33 -10.52 -12.21 -3.22
N THR A 34 -9.21 -12.45 -3.14
CA THR A 34 -8.21 -11.40 -2.96
C THR A 34 -7.09 -11.61 -3.94
N THR A 35 -6.69 -10.53 -4.64
CA THR A 35 -5.55 -10.53 -5.53
C THR A 35 -4.42 -9.78 -4.85
N ILE A 36 -3.25 -10.40 -4.80
CA ILE A 36 -2.05 -9.82 -4.17
C ILE A 36 -0.92 -9.88 -5.18
N GLY A 37 -0.21 -8.77 -5.34
CA GLY A 37 0.90 -8.71 -6.27
C GLY A 37 1.85 -7.57 -5.97
N PHE A 38 2.94 -7.52 -6.73
CA PHE A 38 3.90 -6.42 -6.67
C PHE A 38 3.76 -5.54 -7.90
N ILE A 39 3.92 -4.25 -7.70
CA ILE A 39 4.14 -3.28 -8.77
C ILE A 39 5.57 -2.78 -8.65
N TYR A 40 6.28 -2.81 -9.76
CA TYR A 40 7.63 -2.26 -9.87
C TYR A 40 7.55 -1.02 -10.75
N ILE A 41 7.82 0.15 -10.18
CA ILE A 41 7.88 1.39 -10.94
C ILE A 41 9.35 1.72 -11.12
N GLU A 42 9.82 1.66 -12.36
CA GLU A 42 11.19 2.01 -12.70
C GLU A 42 11.41 3.52 -12.53
N PRO A 43 12.67 4.00 -12.39
CA PRO A 43 12.92 5.43 -12.30
C PRO A 43 12.27 6.21 -13.44
N GLY A 44 11.45 7.20 -13.08
CA GLY A 44 10.67 7.99 -14.04
C GLY A 44 9.36 7.35 -14.48
N GLY A 45 9.04 6.16 -13.97
CA GLY A 45 7.82 5.44 -14.36
C GLY A 45 6.57 6.01 -13.69
N VAL A 46 5.44 5.71 -14.30
CA VAL A 46 4.12 6.17 -13.86
C VAL A 46 3.09 5.08 -14.11
N VAL A 47 2.25 4.82 -13.12
CA VAL A 47 0.99 4.08 -13.32
C VAL A 47 -0.07 5.15 -13.60
N GLY A 48 -0.56 5.20 -14.84
CA GLY A 48 -1.46 6.26 -15.28
C GLY A 48 -2.79 6.30 -14.54
N MET A 49 -3.46 7.45 -14.62
CA MET A 49 -4.73 7.68 -13.94
C MET A 49 -5.77 6.65 -14.37
N HIS A 50 -6.39 6.00 -13.40
CA HIS A 50 -7.47 5.02 -13.61
C HIS A 50 -8.27 4.86 -12.32
N GLU A 51 -9.48 4.34 -12.44
CA GLU A 51 -10.33 4.07 -11.29
C GLU A 51 -9.97 2.73 -10.65
N ALA A 52 -10.05 2.65 -9.32
CA ALA A 52 -9.91 1.38 -8.62
C ALA A 52 -11.14 0.50 -8.91
N PRO A 53 -10.95 -0.70 -9.50
CA PRO A 53 -12.09 -1.57 -9.81
C PRO A 53 -12.75 -2.17 -8.57
N VAL A 54 -11.98 -2.35 -7.52
CA VAL A 54 -12.38 -2.76 -6.18
C VAL A 54 -11.50 -2.01 -5.20
N PRO A 55 -11.76 -2.02 -3.90
CA PRO A 55 -10.82 -1.45 -2.93
C PRO A 55 -9.41 -1.97 -3.16
N GLN A 56 -8.45 -1.07 -3.14
CA GLN A 56 -7.04 -1.39 -3.41
C GLN A 56 -6.15 -0.77 -2.36
N LEU A 57 -5.30 -1.59 -1.76
CA LEU A 57 -4.26 -1.16 -0.84
C LEU A 57 -2.91 -1.22 -1.55
N PHE A 58 -2.23 -0.09 -1.58
CA PHE A 58 -0.93 0.07 -2.23
C PHE A 58 0.08 0.41 -1.14
N ILE A 59 1.07 -0.46 -0.91
CA ILE A 59 2.05 -0.30 0.17
C ILE A 59 3.44 -0.27 -0.42
N VAL A 60 4.18 0.82 -0.17
CA VAL A 60 5.56 0.93 -0.63
C VAL A 60 6.46 0.08 0.28
N ILE A 61 7.09 -0.94 -0.30
CA ILE A 61 8.01 -1.81 0.44
C ILE A 61 9.47 -1.44 0.22
N ASN A 62 9.76 -0.69 -0.85
CA ASN A 62 11.11 -0.21 -1.14
C ASN A 62 11.04 1.01 -2.03
N GLY A 63 11.85 2.02 -1.73
CA GLY A 63 11.94 3.24 -2.52
C GLY A 63 10.94 4.30 -2.08
N GLU A 64 10.73 5.28 -2.94
CA GLU A 64 9.79 6.37 -2.71
C GLU A 64 9.22 6.89 -4.03
N GLY A 65 8.10 7.54 -3.93
CA GLY A 65 7.45 8.13 -5.09
C GLY A 65 6.32 9.06 -4.69
N TRP A 66 5.30 9.10 -5.51
CA TRP A 66 4.14 9.94 -5.28
C TRP A 66 2.87 9.21 -5.69
N ILE A 67 1.79 9.64 -5.07
CA ILE A 67 0.43 9.22 -5.41
C ILE A 67 -0.41 10.46 -5.66
N SER A 68 -1.46 10.32 -6.45
CA SER A 68 -2.38 11.41 -6.73
C SER A 68 -3.79 10.86 -6.93
N GLY A 69 -4.76 11.54 -6.35
CA GLY A 69 -6.18 11.23 -6.52
C GLY A 69 -6.84 12.14 -7.56
N GLU A 70 -8.16 12.19 -7.54
CA GLU A 70 -8.94 12.98 -8.50
C GLU A 70 -8.61 14.47 -8.48
N GLU A 71 -8.20 15.00 -7.35
CA GLU A 71 -7.86 16.41 -7.21
C GLU A 71 -6.53 16.78 -7.85
N GLY A 72 -5.72 15.79 -8.25
CA GLY A 72 -4.48 15.99 -8.97
C GLY A 72 -3.30 16.42 -8.12
N GLU A 73 -3.46 16.60 -6.83
CA GLU A 73 -2.36 16.93 -5.93
C GLU A 73 -1.48 15.70 -5.71
N LYS A 74 -0.17 15.85 -5.93
CA LYS A 74 0.78 14.77 -5.70
C LYS A 74 1.21 14.75 -4.25
N ILE A 75 1.12 13.58 -3.64
CA ILE A 75 1.50 13.33 -2.25
C ILE A 75 2.68 12.38 -2.25
N THR A 76 3.76 12.71 -1.55
CA THR A 76 4.92 11.83 -1.43
C THR A 76 4.56 10.59 -0.61
N ILE A 77 4.98 9.42 -1.10
CA ILE A 77 4.83 8.15 -0.40
C ILE A 77 6.16 7.41 -0.43
N LYS A 78 6.54 6.79 0.69
CA LYS A 78 7.82 6.12 0.83
C LYS A 78 7.70 4.80 1.57
N THR A 79 8.80 4.06 1.64
CA THR A 79 8.88 2.75 2.30
C THR A 79 8.18 2.76 3.66
N GLY A 80 7.29 1.79 3.88
CA GLY A 80 6.51 1.64 5.11
C GLY A 80 5.18 2.38 5.09
N GLN A 81 4.91 3.16 4.05
CA GLN A 81 3.64 3.89 3.92
C GLN A 81 2.75 3.22 2.87
N GLY A 82 1.45 3.30 3.09
CA GLY A 82 0.47 2.79 2.15
C GLY A 82 -0.67 3.75 1.95
N VAL A 83 -1.46 3.48 0.92
CA VAL A 83 -2.69 4.19 0.64
C VAL A 83 -3.79 3.20 0.29
N LEU A 84 -4.97 3.41 0.88
CA LEU A 84 -6.16 2.63 0.54
C LEU A 84 -7.04 3.48 -0.36
N TRP A 85 -7.29 2.96 -1.57
CA TRP A 85 -8.23 3.53 -2.52
C TRP A 85 -9.54 2.76 -2.43
N GLN A 86 -10.65 3.48 -2.35
CA GLN A 86 -11.96 2.86 -2.41
C GLN A 86 -12.36 2.57 -3.86
N GLN A 87 -13.28 1.66 -4.05
CA GLN A 87 -13.81 1.36 -5.38
C GLN A 87 -14.25 2.64 -6.08
N GLY A 88 -13.87 2.81 -7.34
CA GLY A 88 -14.24 3.95 -8.16
C GLY A 88 -13.39 5.20 -7.98
N GLN A 89 -12.50 5.25 -7.00
CA GLN A 89 -11.60 6.39 -6.85
C GLN A 89 -10.54 6.38 -7.95
N ALA A 90 -10.49 7.47 -8.71
CA ALA A 90 -9.45 7.65 -9.73
C ALA A 90 -8.13 8.01 -9.03
N HIS A 91 -7.05 7.41 -9.49
CA HIS A 91 -5.73 7.60 -8.89
C HIS A 91 -4.61 7.29 -9.88
N GLU A 92 -3.44 7.83 -9.59
CA GLU A 92 -2.21 7.52 -10.29
C GLU A 92 -1.05 7.49 -9.31
N SER A 93 0.04 6.89 -9.73
CA SER A 93 1.25 6.82 -8.92
C SER A 93 2.48 6.86 -9.81
N GLY A 94 3.60 7.26 -9.23
CA GLY A 94 4.85 7.31 -9.96
C GLY A 94 6.04 7.40 -9.04
N SER A 95 7.22 7.37 -9.62
CA SER A 95 8.47 7.49 -8.86
C SER A 95 9.56 8.07 -9.76
N ILE A 96 10.34 9.01 -9.23
CA ILE A 96 11.50 9.55 -9.94
C ILE A 96 12.67 8.58 -9.82
N THR A 97 12.85 7.98 -8.64
CA THR A 97 14.02 7.14 -8.34
C THR A 97 13.74 5.65 -8.39
N GLY A 98 12.47 5.28 -8.52
CA GLY A 98 12.02 3.89 -8.53
C GLY A 98 11.40 3.47 -7.21
N LEU A 99 10.38 2.62 -7.26
CA LEU A 99 9.78 2.02 -6.07
C LEU A 99 9.22 0.64 -6.38
N THR A 100 9.05 -0.14 -5.33
CA THR A 100 8.34 -1.40 -5.35
C THR A 100 7.20 -1.31 -4.36
N ALA A 101 6.00 -1.68 -4.78
CA ALA A 101 4.83 -1.69 -3.92
C ALA A 101 4.16 -3.05 -3.89
N LEU A 102 3.63 -3.41 -2.73
CA LEU A 102 2.74 -4.54 -2.56
C LEU A 102 1.32 -4.03 -2.77
N VAL A 103 0.56 -4.70 -3.63
CA VAL A 103 -0.80 -4.30 -3.95
C VAL A 103 -1.76 -5.43 -3.57
N ILE A 104 -2.79 -5.08 -2.80
CA ILE A 104 -3.84 -5.99 -2.35
C ILE A 104 -5.17 -5.44 -2.85
N GLN A 105 -5.92 -6.28 -3.58
CA GLN A 105 -7.22 -5.91 -4.12
C GLN A 105 -8.26 -6.93 -3.67
N ALA A 106 -9.35 -6.45 -3.10
CA ALA A 106 -10.47 -7.27 -2.66
C ALA A 106 -11.72 -6.41 -2.52
N GLU A 107 -12.90 -7.00 -2.66
CA GLU A 107 -14.16 -6.25 -2.50
C GLU A 107 -14.30 -5.63 -1.12
N GLN A 108 -13.63 -6.22 -0.12
CA GLN A 108 -13.62 -5.70 1.25
C GLN A 108 -12.20 -5.76 1.78
N ILE A 109 -11.71 -4.63 2.27
CA ILE A 109 -10.40 -4.51 2.93
C ILE A 109 -10.62 -3.79 4.26
N HIS A 110 -10.28 -4.45 5.35
CA HIS A 110 -10.35 -3.90 6.70
C HIS A 110 -8.94 -3.75 7.25
N LEU A 111 -8.60 -2.55 7.70
CA LEU A 111 -7.27 -2.19 8.19
C LEU A 111 -7.24 -2.19 9.73
N THR A 112 -7.37 -3.35 10.32
CA THR A 112 -7.35 -3.48 11.79
C THR A 112 -6.35 -4.50 12.26
#